data_7a5f5a31c9d78ee74eeca43284843316
#
_entry.id   7a5f5a31c9d78ee74eeca43284843316
#
_cell.length_a   1.000
_cell.length_b   1.000
_cell.length_c   1.000
_cell.angle_alpha   90.00
_cell.angle_beta   90.00
_cell.angle_gamma   90.00
#
_symmetry.space_group_name_H-M   'P 1'
#
loop_
_entity.id
_entity.type
_entity.pdbx_description
1 polymer ?
#
loop_
_entity_poly.entity_id
_entity_poly.type
_entity_poly.pdbx_seq_one_letter_code
_entity_poly.pdbx_strand_id
1 'polypeptide(L)'
;MKTFRRGYFRSGHFYSILPTLIITPILCYMLSLDDRHPTWPIWLVSAFPVLCVIAELLLCNYVTITDTEIAFVHPYLRKYKEVLFKDIARVKFNLMGRTAIMRVTVWTCDGERFSKGLGLVRWQDIDNLVDIFISHGIEVDKYWKDKLKY
;
A
#
# COMPACT_ATOMS: atom_id res chain seq x y z
N MET A 1 -13.51 -15.69 -10.85
CA MET A 1 -12.60 -15.16 -9.81
C MET A 1 -11.40 -14.51 -10.47
N LYS A 2 -11.12 -13.23 -10.18
CA LYS A 2 -10.00 -12.45 -10.73
C LYS A 2 -9.14 -11.91 -9.58
N THR A 3 -7.82 -12.10 -9.64
CA THR A 3 -6.91 -11.66 -8.59
C THR A 3 -5.96 -10.59 -9.13
N PHE A 4 -5.95 -9.42 -8.50
CA PHE A 4 -5.05 -8.31 -8.78
C PHE A 4 -3.89 -8.34 -7.77
N ARG A 5 -2.80 -8.98 -8.16
CA ARG A 5 -1.63 -9.16 -7.28
C ARG A 5 -0.33 -8.97 -8.02
N ARG A 6 0.58 -8.22 -7.40
CA ARG A 6 1.99 -8.10 -7.79
C ARG A 6 2.88 -8.64 -6.68
N GLY A 7 3.98 -9.30 -7.03
CA GLY A 7 4.97 -9.70 -6.03
C GLY A 7 5.63 -8.46 -5.39
N TYR A 8 5.76 -8.45 -4.05
CA TYR A 8 6.38 -7.33 -3.32
C TYR A 8 7.78 -7.00 -3.85
N PHE A 9 8.62 -7.99 -4.03
CA PHE A 9 9.99 -7.83 -4.56
C PHE A 9 10.06 -7.32 -6.01
N ARG A 10 8.96 -7.30 -6.74
CA ARG A 10 8.84 -6.70 -8.08
C ARG A 10 8.21 -5.31 -8.02
N SER A 11 7.92 -4.79 -6.83
CA SER A 11 7.38 -3.44 -6.68
C SER A 11 8.50 -2.41 -6.77
N GLY A 12 8.26 -1.27 -7.42
CA GLY A 12 9.21 -0.17 -7.44
C GLY A 12 9.58 0.34 -6.05
N HIS A 13 8.67 0.15 -5.07
CA HIS A 13 8.89 0.50 -3.67
C HIS A 13 10.02 -0.28 -3.03
N PHE A 14 10.07 -1.61 -3.24
CA PHE A 14 11.16 -2.43 -2.74
C PHE A 14 12.52 -1.93 -3.25
N TYR A 15 12.60 -1.64 -4.55
CA TYR A 15 13.85 -1.13 -5.14
C TYR A 15 14.23 0.27 -4.66
N SER A 16 13.27 1.12 -4.30
CA SER A 16 13.57 2.45 -3.75
C SER A 16 14.11 2.41 -2.32
N ILE A 17 13.71 1.39 -1.53
CA ILE A 17 14.13 1.22 -0.13
C ILE A 17 15.43 0.41 -0.03
N LEU A 18 15.70 -0.48 -0.95
CA LEU A 18 16.85 -1.38 -0.93
C LEU A 18 18.19 -0.65 -0.72
N PRO A 19 18.51 0.44 -1.46
CA PRO A 19 19.74 1.20 -1.23
C PRO A 19 19.81 1.76 0.19
N THR A 20 18.72 2.27 0.72
CA THR A 20 18.66 2.82 2.08
C THR A 20 18.88 1.75 3.13
N LEU A 21 18.33 0.54 2.96
CA LEU A 21 18.54 -0.59 3.85
C LEU A 21 20.00 -1.06 3.90
N ILE A 22 20.73 -0.93 2.81
CA ILE A 22 22.13 -1.36 2.72
C ILE A 22 23.07 -0.23 3.18
N ILE A 23 22.88 0.97 2.66
CA ILE A 23 23.80 2.10 2.86
C ILE A 23 23.72 2.62 4.29
N THR A 24 22.50 2.73 4.87
CA THR A 24 22.36 3.30 6.22
C THR A 24 23.08 2.50 7.30
N PRO A 25 22.95 1.16 7.42
CA PRO A 25 23.70 0.39 8.40
C PRO A 25 25.22 0.48 8.20
N ILE A 26 25.70 0.50 6.96
CA ILE A 26 27.12 0.63 6.65
C ILE A 26 27.65 1.98 7.13
N LEU A 27 26.96 3.07 6.82
CA LEU A 27 27.33 4.41 7.28
C LEU A 27 27.31 4.51 8.80
N CYS A 28 26.26 3.95 9.44
CA CYS A 28 26.16 3.93 10.90
C CYS A 28 27.30 3.14 11.54
N TYR A 29 27.67 2.00 10.95
CA TYR A 29 28.80 1.22 11.41
C TYR A 29 30.12 2.01 11.28
N MET A 30 30.36 2.64 10.12
CA MET A 30 31.55 3.47 9.92
C MET A 30 31.65 4.62 10.92
N LEU A 31 30.53 5.30 11.20
CA LEU A 31 30.46 6.37 12.20
C LEU A 31 30.63 5.86 13.64
N SER A 32 30.22 4.64 13.94
CA SER A 32 30.38 4.03 15.28
C SER A 32 31.82 3.67 15.60
N LEU A 33 32.71 3.62 14.60
CA LEU A 33 34.15 3.40 14.79
C LEU A 33 34.90 4.67 15.25
N ASP A 34 34.26 5.85 15.18
CA ASP A 34 34.81 7.10 15.66
C ASP A 34 34.39 7.34 17.12
N ASP A 35 35.34 7.15 18.07
CA ASP A 35 35.10 7.32 19.52
C ASP A 35 34.69 8.74 19.94
N ARG A 36 34.73 9.71 19.01
CA ARG A 36 34.37 11.12 19.29
C ARG A 36 32.87 11.36 19.36
N HIS A 37 32.05 10.42 18.88
CA HIS A 37 30.61 10.59 18.79
C HIS A 37 29.84 9.58 19.66
N PRO A 38 28.76 10.01 20.35
CA PRO A 38 27.90 9.08 21.06
C PRO A 38 27.23 8.11 20.05
N THR A 39 27.32 6.81 20.32
CA THR A 39 26.87 5.76 19.37
C THR A 39 25.35 5.58 19.32
N TRP A 40 24.63 5.94 20.39
CA TRP A 40 23.18 5.69 20.48
C TRP A 40 22.32 6.41 19.41
N PRO A 41 22.60 7.68 18.98
CA PRO A 41 21.82 8.31 17.93
C PRO A 41 22.02 7.63 16.58
N ILE A 42 23.22 7.07 16.36
CA ILE A 42 23.57 6.36 15.12
C ILE A 42 22.68 5.12 14.96
N TRP A 43 22.49 4.35 16.03
CA TRP A 43 21.63 3.17 16.02
C TRP A 43 20.14 3.52 15.83
N LEU A 44 19.68 4.64 16.38
CA LEU A 44 18.32 5.12 16.12
C LEU A 44 18.09 5.45 14.64
N VAL A 45 19.06 6.11 14.02
CA VAL A 45 18.99 6.43 12.58
C VAL A 45 19.00 5.15 11.74
N SER A 46 19.79 4.13 12.13
CA SER A 46 19.84 2.86 11.42
C SER A 46 18.55 2.05 11.50
N ALA A 47 17.76 2.24 12.55
CA ALA A 47 16.45 1.58 12.70
C ALA A 47 15.38 2.17 11.76
N PHE A 48 15.53 3.41 11.31
CA PHE A 48 14.55 4.11 10.50
C PHE A 48 14.19 3.39 9.18
N PRO A 49 15.15 2.92 8.37
CA PRO A 49 14.84 2.15 7.15
C PRO A 49 14.06 0.88 7.43
N VAL A 50 14.36 0.20 8.54
CA VAL A 50 13.63 -1.02 8.95
C VAL A 50 12.19 -0.69 9.28
N LEU A 51 11.95 0.40 10.02
CA LEU A 51 10.60 0.88 10.32
C LEU A 51 9.82 1.26 9.05
N CYS A 52 10.49 1.88 8.07
CA CYS A 52 9.88 2.19 6.77
C CYS A 52 9.44 0.92 6.04
N VAL A 53 10.28 -0.13 6.01
CA VAL A 53 9.92 -1.42 5.40
C VAL A 53 8.74 -2.07 6.13
N ILE A 54 8.74 -2.06 7.45
CA ILE A 54 7.61 -2.60 8.23
C ILE A 54 6.32 -1.83 7.91
N ALA A 55 6.38 -0.50 7.89
CA ALA A 55 5.24 0.34 7.55
C ALA A 55 4.70 0.05 6.15
N GLU A 56 5.58 -0.12 5.15
CA GLU A 56 5.16 -0.50 3.80
C GLU A 56 4.56 -1.90 3.73
N LEU A 57 5.15 -2.88 4.43
CA LEU A 57 4.60 -4.22 4.50
C LEU A 57 3.18 -4.23 5.07
N LEU A 58 2.89 -3.37 6.04
CA LEU A 58 1.54 -3.22 6.60
C LEU A 58 0.52 -2.68 5.58
N LEU A 59 0.96 -2.01 4.53
CA LEU A 59 0.11 -1.48 3.46
C LEU A 59 -0.02 -2.42 2.26
N CYS A 60 0.67 -3.56 2.28
CA CYS A 60 0.73 -4.53 1.19
C CYS A 60 -0.53 -5.40 1.12
N ASN A 61 -1.64 -4.85 0.66
CA ASN A 61 -2.81 -5.66 0.33
C ASN A 61 -2.89 -5.88 -1.19
N TYR A 62 -3.45 -7.02 -1.57
CA TYR A 62 -3.93 -7.29 -2.92
C TYR A 62 -5.44 -7.50 -2.92
N VAL A 63 -6.02 -7.52 -4.10
CA VAL A 63 -7.48 -7.61 -4.26
C VAL A 63 -7.83 -8.85 -5.03
N THR A 64 -8.79 -9.59 -4.53
CA THR A 64 -9.43 -10.71 -5.22
C THR A 64 -10.90 -10.37 -5.44
N ILE A 65 -11.39 -10.62 -6.64
CA ILE A 65 -12.76 -10.30 -7.04
C ILE A 65 -13.43 -11.60 -7.53
N THR A 66 -14.62 -11.82 -7.02
CA THR A 66 -15.60 -12.76 -7.55
C THR A 66 -16.75 -11.98 -8.21
N ASP A 67 -17.75 -12.64 -8.71
CA ASP A 67 -18.90 -11.99 -9.36
C ASP A 67 -19.76 -11.21 -8.37
N THR A 68 -19.69 -11.54 -7.07
CA THR A 68 -20.57 -10.98 -6.04
C THR A 68 -19.85 -10.19 -4.95
N GLU A 69 -18.52 -10.36 -4.83
CA GLU A 69 -17.77 -9.82 -3.70
C GLU A 69 -16.36 -9.39 -4.07
N ILE A 70 -15.80 -8.52 -3.26
CA ILE A 70 -14.40 -8.10 -3.29
C ILE A 70 -13.74 -8.44 -1.96
N ALA A 71 -12.57 -9.07 -2.03
CA ALA A 71 -11.74 -9.39 -0.87
C ALA A 71 -10.43 -8.60 -0.91
N PHE A 72 -10.15 -7.88 0.17
CA PHE A 72 -8.87 -7.24 0.43
C PHE A 72 -8.03 -8.16 1.30
N VAL A 73 -6.96 -8.70 0.73
CA VAL A 73 -6.15 -9.73 1.38
C VAL A 73 -4.78 -9.17 1.73
N HIS A 74 -4.39 -9.30 2.99
CA HIS A 74 -3.05 -8.99 3.46
C HIS A 74 -2.23 -10.28 3.56
N PRO A 75 -1.26 -10.53 2.64
CA PRO A 75 -0.61 -11.83 2.53
C PRO A 75 0.24 -12.20 3.74
N TYR A 76 0.83 -11.20 4.42
CA TYR A 76 1.76 -11.44 5.54
C TYR A 76 1.06 -11.56 6.89
N LEU A 77 -0.05 -10.85 7.10
CA LEU A 77 -0.81 -10.89 8.35
C LEU A 77 -1.95 -11.91 8.32
N ARG A 78 -2.13 -12.62 7.21
CA ARG A 78 -3.26 -13.54 6.99
C ARG A 78 -4.63 -12.90 7.33
N LYS A 79 -4.71 -11.57 7.22
CA LYS A 79 -5.95 -10.82 7.42
C LYS A 79 -6.61 -10.60 6.07
N TYR A 80 -7.91 -10.76 6.03
CA TYR A 80 -8.72 -10.42 4.89
C TYR A 80 -9.98 -9.67 5.33
N LYS A 81 -10.52 -8.85 4.45
CA LYS A 81 -11.82 -8.20 4.61
C LYS A 81 -12.58 -8.44 3.31
N GLU A 82 -13.63 -9.21 3.40
CA GLU A 82 -14.58 -9.45 2.30
C GLU A 82 -15.73 -8.48 2.43
N VAL A 83 -16.23 -8.02 1.28
CA VAL A 83 -17.40 -7.14 1.19
C VAL A 83 -18.16 -7.50 -0.07
N LEU A 84 -19.45 -7.69 0.04
CA LEU A 84 -20.33 -7.90 -1.11
C LEU A 84 -20.50 -6.58 -1.87
N PHE A 85 -20.51 -6.63 -3.19
CA PHE A 85 -20.71 -5.42 -4.01
C PHE A 85 -22.00 -4.69 -3.67
N LYS A 86 -23.09 -5.42 -3.39
CA LYS A 86 -24.38 -4.84 -3.01
C LYS A 86 -24.33 -4.03 -1.70
N ASP A 87 -23.36 -4.30 -0.83
CA ASP A 87 -23.20 -3.65 0.46
C ASP A 87 -22.28 -2.43 0.38
N ILE A 88 -21.69 -2.16 -0.80
CA ILE A 88 -20.79 -1.02 -1.02
C ILE A 88 -21.58 0.14 -1.58
N ALA A 89 -21.62 1.26 -0.84
CA ALA A 89 -22.26 2.49 -1.32
C ALA A 89 -21.32 3.34 -2.17
N ARG A 90 -20.08 3.47 -1.74
CA ARG A 90 -19.10 4.36 -2.39
C ARG A 90 -17.68 3.89 -2.20
N VAL A 91 -16.83 4.16 -3.19
CA VAL A 91 -15.40 3.86 -3.14
C VAL A 91 -14.59 5.09 -3.55
N LYS A 92 -13.51 5.36 -2.82
CA LYS A 92 -12.57 6.44 -3.13
C LYS A 92 -11.16 5.90 -3.24
N PHE A 93 -10.47 6.24 -4.32
CA PHE A 93 -9.07 5.95 -4.51
C PHE A 93 -8.24 7.21 -4.25
N ASN A 94 -7.26 7.12 -3.35
CA ASN A 94 -6.34 8.20 -3.01
C ASN A 94 -4.89 7.72 -3.08
N LEU A 95 -4.00 8.59 -3.54
CA LEU A 95 -2.57 8.40 -3.39
C LEU A 95 -2.15 8.68 -1.95
N MET A 96 -1.36 7.79 -1.36
CA MET A 96 -0.75 8.01 -0.05
C MET A 96 0.57 8.76 -0.19
N GLY A 97 0.53 10.08 0.03
CA GLY A 97 1.72 10.91 0.11
C GLY A 97 2.67 10.78 -1.09
N ARG A 98 3.97 10.77 -0.83
CA ARG A 98 5.04 10.60 -1.84
C ARG A 98 5.28 9.14 -2.24
N THR A 99 4.67 8.18 -1.55
CA THR A 99 4.98 6.75 -1.71
C THR A 99 4.33 6.09 -2.92
N ALA A 100 3.56 6.78 -3.71
CA ALA A 100 2.82 6.23 -4.86
C ALA A 100 2.01 4.94 -4.54
N ILE A 101 1.73 4.66 -3.25
CA ILE A 101 0.83 3.58 -2.85
C ILE A 101 -0.61 4.08 -2.97
N MET A 102 -1.40 3.34 -3.71
CA MET A 102 -2.83 3.61 -3.77
C MET A 102 -3.50 3.14 -2.49
N ARG A 103 -4.34 3.99 -1.92
CA ARG A 103 -5.27 3.64 -0.84
C ARG A 103 -6.67 3.63 -1.40
N VAL A 104 -7.40 2.56 -1.15
CA VAL A 104 -8.83 2.50 -1.37
C VAL A 104 -9.55 2.73 -0.04
N THR A 105 -10.56 3.59 -0.04
CA THR A 105 -11.50 3.77 1.06
C THR A 105 -12.86 3.32 0.57
N VAL A 106 -13.49 2.44 1.32
CA VAL A 106 -14.80 1.87 1.03
C VAL A 106 -15.79 2.33 2.09
N TRP A 107 -16.95 2.79 1.67
CA TRP A 107 -18.10 3.06 2.51
C TRP A 107 -19.17 2.03 2.19
N THR A 108 -19.66 1.37 3.20
CA THR A 108 -20.75 0.40 3.07
C THR A 108 -22.11 1.09 3.23
N CYS A 109 -23.15 0.44 2.77
CA CYS A 109 -24.54 0.92 2.91
C CYS A 109 -24.97 1.04 4.38
N ASP A 110 -24.36 0.26 5.28
CA ASP A 110 -24.59 0.28 6.73
C ASP A 110 -23.87 1.45 7.43
N GLY A 111 -23.15 2.29 6.68
CA GLY A 111 -22.40 3.41 7.23
C GLY A 111 -21.00 3.06 7.75
N GLU A 112 -20.57 1.81 7.69
CA GLU A 112 -19.19 1.46 8.00
C GLU A 112 -18.22 2.08 6.99
N ARG A 113 -17.05 2.46 7.48
CA ARG A 113 -15.95 2.96 6.64
C ARG A 113 -14.67 2.23 6.97
N PHE A 114 -13.99 1.75 5.96
CA PHE A 114 -12.63 1.23 6.13
C PHE A 114 -11.73 1.64 4.97
N SER A 115 -10.41 1.62 5.23
CA SER A 115 -9.39 1.95 4.22
C SER A 115 -8.34 0.87 4.17
N LYS A 116 -7.88 0.55 2.94
CA LYS A 116 -6.81 -0.41 2.68
C LYS A 116 -5.79 0.17 1.72
N GLY A 117 -4.51 0.02 2.03
CA GLY A 117 -3.43 0.30 1.08
C GLY A 117 -3.32 -0.81 0.06
N LEU A 118 -3.17 -0.48 -1.20
CA LEU A 118 -3.09 -1.43 -2.32
C LEU A 118 -1.64 -1.56 -2.82
N GLY A 119 -0.68 -1.75 -1.91
CA GLY A 119 0.74 -1.83 -2.25
C GLY A 119 1.11 -2.97 -3.21
N LEU A 120 0.31 -4.02 -3.27
CA LEU A 120 0.51 -5.15 -4.19
C LEU A 120 -0.39 -5.12 -5.43
N VAL A 121 -1.12 -4.05 -5.69
CA VAL A 121 -1.90 -3.87 -6.91
C VAL A 121 -1.09 -3.03 -7.90
N ARG A 122 -1.05 -3.44 -9.17
CA ARG A 122 -0.37 -2.65 -10.21
C ARG A 122 -1.19 -1.40 -10.54
N TRP A 123 -0.52 -0.32 -10.87
CA TRP A 123 -1.17 0.91 -11.33
C TRP A 123 -2.13 0.69 -12.50
N GLN A 124 -1.72 -0.11 -13.46
CA GLN A 124 -2.51 -0.48 -14.63
C GLN A 124 -3.80 -1.24 -14.27
N ASP A 125 -3.79 -1.94 -13.14
CA ASP A 125 -4.94 -2.72 -12.68
C ASP A 125 -5.95 -1.87 -11.88
N ILE A 126 -5.56 -0.64 -11.45
CA ILE A 126 -6.46 0.26 -10.73
C ILE A 126 -7.62 0.71 -11.62
N ASP A 127 -7.35 1.02 -12.89
CA ASP A 127 -8.42 1.39 -13.83
C ASP A 127 -9.41 0.24 -14.02
N ASN A 128 -8.91 -1.00 -14.15
CA ASN A 128 -9.75 -2.19 -14.23
C ASN A 128 -10.59 -2.38 -12.95
N LEU A 129 -10.03 -2.08 -11.76
CA LEU A 129 -10.79 -2.12 -10.51
C LEU A 129 -11.88 -1.06 -10.47
N VAL A 130 -11.58 0.16 -10.92
CA VAL A 130 -12.56 1.25 -11.03
C VAL A 130 -13.71 0.84 -11.95
N ASP A 131 -13.42 0.28 -13.12
CA ASP A 131 -14.43 -0.14 -14.09
C ASP A 131 -15.32 -1.26 -13.52
N ILE A 132 -14.75 -2.18 -12.74
CA ILE A 132 -15.52 -3.23 -12.05
C ILE A 132 -16.49 -2.61 -11.03
N PHE A 133 -16.05 -1.65 -10.20
CA PHE A 133 -16.96 -0.99 -9.26
C PHE A 133 -18.08 -0.25 -9.98
N ILE A 134 -17.77 0.47 -11.06
CA ILE A 134 -18.76 1.18 -11.87
C ILE A 134 -19.76 0.20 -12.50
N SER A 135 -19.31 -0.94 -13.00
CA SER A 135 -20.21 -1.96 -13.61
C SER A 135 -21.18 -2.57 -12.61
N HIS A 136 -20.85 -2.52 -11.29
CA HIS A 136 -21.76 -2.94 -10.21
C HIS A 136 -22.61 -1.77 -9.67
N GLY A 137 -22.61 -0.60 -10.34
CA GLY A 137 -23.41 0.56 -9.93
C GLY A 137 -22.87 1.31 -8.71
N ILE A 138 -21.62 1.05 -8.31
CA ILE A 138 -21.00 1.66 -7.14
C ILE A 138 -20.42 3.03 -7.51
N GLU A 139 -20.68 4.05 -6.69
CA GLU A 139 -20.12 5.38 -6.88
C GLU A 139 -18.60 5.33 -6.63
N VAL A 140 -17.81 5.76 -7.64
CA VAL A 140 -16.34 5.82 -7.54
C VAL A 140 -15.85 7.24 -7.63
N ASP A 141 -15.21 7.71 -6.56
CA ASP A 141 -14.54 9.00 -6.51
C ASP A 141 -13.14 8.90 -7.17
N LYS A 142 -13.00 9.49 -8.35
CA LYS A 142 -11.78 9.41 -9.20
C LYS A 142 -10.74 10.49 -8.89
N TYR A 143 -10.63 10.93 -7.67
CA TYR A 143 -9.76 12.03 -7.24
C TYR A 143 -8.27 11.93 -7.66
N TRP A 144 -7.79 10.77 -8.04
CA TRP A 144 -6.38 10.56 -8.41
C TRP A 144 -6.03 10.93 -9.86
N LYS A 145 -6.97 10.82 -10.82
CA LYS A 145 -6.70 11.16 -12.23
C LYS A 145 -6.40 12.65 -12.45
N ASP A 146 -6.97 13.51 -11.62
CA ASP A 146 -6.80 14.96 -11.76
C ASP A 146 -5.43 15.44 -11.23
N LYS A 147 -4.75 14.65 -10.40
CA LYS A 147 -3.44 15.00 -9.82
C LYS A 147 -2.24 14.46 -10.61
N LEU A 148 -2.43 13.54 -11.54
CA LEU A 148 -1.34 12.97 -12.35
C LEU A 148 -1.13 13.69 -13.70
N LYS A 149 -1.80 14.81 -13.91
CA LYS A 149 -1.63 15.66 -15.11
C LYS A 149 -0.47 16.65 -15.01
N TYR A 150 0.51 16.40 -14.10
CA TYR A 150 1.73 17.21 -14.00
C TYR A 150 2.98 16.34 -14.09
#